data_efd88832fd3fdb859999e98dbf5c71c0
#
_entry.id   efd88832fd3fdb859999e98dbf5c71c0
#
_cell.length_a   1.000
_cell.length_b   1.000
_cell.length_c   1.000
_cell.angle_alpha   90.00
_cell.angle_beta   90.00
_cell.angle_gamma   90.00
#
_symmetry.space_group_name_H-M   'P 1'
#
loop_
_entity.id
_entity.type
_entity.pdbx_description
1 polymer ?
#
loop_
_entity_poly.entity_id
_entity_poly.type
_entity_poly.pdbx_seq_one_letter_code
_entity_poly.pdbx_strand_id
1 'polypeptide(L)'
;MEKSLHFYRDGLGLSTDGIVGKEFEHGAVAFFDLQAGLRLAIWKRDDIAHDTKLKKTAPSPTEFTIGHNVGSKEEVDEVMARAKKAGAAITVPPHDTFWGGYSGYFQDPDGHLWEVVWNPDWEI
;
A
#
# COMPACT_ATOMS: atom_id res chain seq x y z
N MET A 1 0.40 12.83 -6.24
CA MET A 1 1.25 12.36 -5.12
C MET A 1 0.72 12.78 -3.75
N GLU A 2 0.25 14.01 -3.58
CA GLU A 2 -0.21 14.49 -2.26
C GLU A 2 -1.34 13.64 -1.68
N LYS A 3 -2.31 13.24 -2.47
CA LYS A 3 -3.42 12.38 -2.04
C LYS A 3 -2.93 11.02 -1.55
N SER A 4 -1.99 10.40 -2.26
CA SER A 4 -1.41 9.12 -1.87
C SER A 4 -0.51 9.26 -0.65
N LEU A 5 0.27 10.34 -0.56
CA LEU A 5 1.05 10.64 0.64
C LEU A 5 0.15 10.74 1.88
N HIS A 6 -0.93 11.51 1.77
CA HIS A 6 -1.91 11.66 2.87
C HIS A 6 -2.54 10.32 3.26
N PHE A 7 -2.91 9.51 2.27
CA PHE A 7 -3.48 8.18 2.51
C PHE A 7 -2.53 7.29 3.34
N TYR A 8 -1.28 7.16 2.92
CA TYR A 8 -0.33 6.28 3.59
C TYR A 8 0.20 6.83 4.90
N ARG A 9 0.51 8.12 4.96
CA ARG A 9 1.04 8.77 6.16
C ARG A 9 -0.05 8.96 7.21
N ASP A 10 -1.08 9.72 6.88
CA ASP A 10 -2.10 10.14 7.84
C ASP A 10 -3.20 9.07 8.00
N GLY A 11 -3.55 8.40 6.92
CA GLY A 11 -4.57 7.36 6.93
C GLY A 11 -4.09 6.05 7.53
N LEU A 12 -3.01 5.49 7.02
CA LEU A 12 -2.48 4.20 7.48
C LEU A 12 -1.41 4.33 8.56
N GLY A 13 -0.89 5.53 8.80
CA GLY A 13 0.10 5.77 9.84
C GLY A 13 1.51 5.29 9.49
N LEU A 14 1.86 5.16 8.22
CA LEU A 14 3.20 4.76 7.82
C LEU A 14 4.19 5.91 7.98
N SER A 15 5.38 5.59 8.47
CA SER A 15 6.45 6.57 8.70
C SER A 15 7.06 7.05 7.39
N THR A 16 7.20 8.37 7.23
CA THR A 16 7.79 8.98 6.05
C THR A 16 8.29 10.37 6.35
N ASP A 17 9.31 10.81 5.62
CA ASP A 17 9.78 12.21 5.63
C ASP A 17 8.98 13.09 4.65
N GLY A 18 7.97 12.55 3.99
CA GLY A 18 7.19 13.24 2.99
C GLY A 18 7.83 13.20 1.60
N ILE A 19 7.37 14.09 0.72
CA ILE A 19 7.89 14.16 -0.64
C ILE A 19 9.24 14.86 -0.64
N VAL A 20 10.26 14.18 -1.16
CA VAL A 20 11.63 14.69 -1.31
C VAL A 20 12.01 14.72 -2.80
N GLY A 21 13.10 15.41 -3.12
CA GLY A 21 13.63 15.42 -4.49
C GLY A 21 12.88 16.30 -5.49
N LYS A 22 12.00 17.17 -5.01
CA LYS A 22 11.22 18.09 -5.87
C LYS A 22 12.09 19.05 -6.69
N GLU A 23 13.28 19.35 -6.19
CA GLU A 23 14.26 20.24 -6.84
C GLU A 23 14.91 19.62 -8.08
N PHE A 24 14.80 18.30 -8.25
CA PHE A 24 15.31 17.59 -9.41
C PHE A 24 14.20 17.28 -10.40
N GLU A 25 14.50 17.36 -11.70
CA GLU A 25 13.58 16.88 -12.73
C GLU A 25 13.36 15.36 -12.55
N HIS A 26 12.11 14.93 -12.57
CA HIS A 26 11.70 13.53 -12.33
C HIS A 26 12.10 12.98 -10.95
N GLY A 27 12.46 13.83 -10.00
CA GLY A 27 13.02 13.39 -8.72
C GLY A 27 12.05 13.30 -7.55
N ALA A 28 10.82 13.78 -7.69
CA ALA A 28 9.87 13.82 -6.56
C ALA A 28 9.41 12.40 -6.18
N VAL A 29 9.67 12.00 -4.94
CA VAL A 29 9.34 10.68 -4.42
C VAL A 29 9.03 10.78 -2.93
N ALA A 30 8.16 9.91 -2.43
CA ALA A 30 7.97 9.73 -0.98
C ALA A 30 8.28 8.28 -0.62
N PHE A 31 9.09 8.10 0.41
CA PHE A 31 9.43 6.78 0.93
C PHE A 31 8.73 6.54 2.25
N PHE A 32 8.19 5.34 2.40
CA PHE A 32 7.59 4.88 3.66
C PHE A 32 8.40 3.70 4.17
N ASP A 33 8.86 3.78 5.41
CA ASP A 33 9.60 2.70 6.02
C ASP A 33 8.69 1.52 6.34
N LEU A 34 9.07 0.35 5.90
CA LEU A 34 8.43 -0.91 6.24
C LEU A 34 9.34 -1.69 7.20
N GLN A 35 9.62 -2.96 6.91
CA GLN A 35 10.44 -3.79 7.79
C GLN A 35 11.81 -4.09 7.19
N ALA A 36 12.83 -4.17 8.05
CA ALA A 36 14.16 -4.69 7.67
C ALA A 36 14.76 -4.06 6.41
N GLY A 37 14.66 -2.73 6.29
CA GLY A 37 15.19 -2.00 5.13
C GLY A 37 14.30 -1.98 3.90
N LEU A 38 13.16 -2.65 3.96
CA LEU A 38 12.17 -2.57 2.87
C LEU A 38 11.41 -1.25 2.96
N ARG A 39 11.24 -0.58 1.83
CA ARG A 39 10.49 0.66 1.74
C ARG A 39 9.46 0.60 0.64
N LEU A 40 8.31 1.22 0.88
CA LEU A 40 7.35 1.53 -0.17
C LEU A 40 7.69 2.92 -0.71
N ALA A 41 7.93 3.02 -2.01
CA ALA A 41 8.16 4.31 -2.66
C ALA A 41 6.96 4.68 -3.51
N ILE A 42 6.44 5.89 -3.34
CA ILE A 42 5.43 6.43 -4.25
C ILE A 42 6.02 7.59 -5.04
N TRP A 43 5.84 7.55 -6.33
CA TRP A 43 6.30 8.59 -7.26
C TRP A 43 5.48 8.53 -8.54
N LYS A 44 5.58 9.57 -9.35
CA LYS A 44 4.76 9.65 -10.57
C LYS A 44 5.14 8.54 -11.54
N ARG A 45 4.16 7.93 -12.18
CA ARG A 45 4.37 6.87 -13.19
C ARG A 45 5.24 7.33 -14.34
N ASP A 46 5.13 8.60 -14.76
CA ASP A 46 5.99 9.16 -15.79
C ASP A 46 7.46 9.22 -15.36
N ASP A 47 7.71 9.51 -14.09
CA ASP A 47 9.06 9.54 -13.54
C ASP A 47 9.65 8.14 -13.42
N ILE A 48 8.85 7.16 -13.02
CA ILE A 48 9.24 5.75 -13.01
C ILE A 48 9.62 5.29 -14.42
N ALA A 49 8.79 5.58 -15.40
CA ALA A 49 9.06 5.23 -16.79
C ALA A 49 10.34 5.86 -17.31
N HIS A 50 10.57 7.13 -16.98
CA HIS A 50 11.77 7.85 -17.33
C HIS A 50 13.01 7.21 -16.73
N ASP A 51 12.99 6.92 -15.44
CA ASP A 51 14.14 6.38 -14.71
C ASP A 51 14.48 4.95 -15.12
N THR A 52 13.47 4.12 -15.30
CA THR A 52 13.64 2.69 -15.61
C THR A 52 13.83 2.40 -17.11
N LYS A 53 13.61 3.38 -17.99
CA LYS A 53 13.63 3.23 -19.45
C LYS A 53 12.53 2.31 -19.96
N LEU A 54 11.48 2.08 -19.17
CA LEU A 54 10.33 1.29 -19.57
C LEU A 54 9.20 2.19 -20.08
N LYS A 55 8.44 1.67 -21.02
CA LYS A 55 7.27 2.37 -21.55
C LYS A 55 6.14 2.38 -20.52
N LYS A 56 5.55 3.55 -20.30
CA LYS A 56 4.35 3.63 -19.48
C LYS A 56 3.18 2.93 -20.16
N THR A 57 2.50 2.06 -19.42
CA THR A 57 1.33 1.31 -19.89
C THR A 57 0.10 1.67 -19.04
N ALA A 58 -1.07 1.15 -19.42
CA ALA A 58 -2.28 1.30 -18.62
C ALA A 58 -2.07 0.63 -17.24
N PRO A 59 -2.63 1.20 -16.16
CA PRO A 59 -2.55 0.56 -14.84
C PRO A 59 -3.37 -0.73 -14.80
N SER A 60 -2.86 -1.72 -14.06
CA SER A 60 -3.57 -2.98 -13.83
C SER A 60 -3.48 -3.36 -12.35
N PRO A 61 -4.60 -3.37 -11.60
CA PRO A 61 -4.60 -3.69 -10.17
C PRO A 61 -4.39 -5.18 -9.87
N THR A 62 -4.46 -6.03 -10.90
CA THR A 62 -4.37 -7.49 -10.73
C THR A 62 -3.01 -8.08 -11.11
N GLU A 63 -2.00 -7.26 -11.40
CA GLU A 63 -0.66 -7.75 -11.72
C GLU A 63 0.10 -8.22 -10.48
N PHE A 64 -0.06 -7.51 -9.37
CA PHE A 64 0.52 -7.89 -8.09
C PHE A 64 -0.30 -7.31 -6.95
N THR A 65 -0.09 -7.83 -5.76
CA THR A 65 -0.69 -7.29 -4.54
C THR A 65 0.37 -7.10 -3.47
N ILE A 66 0.19 -6.10 -2.61
CA ILE A 66 1.05 -5.88 -1.47
C ILE A 66 0.39 -6.54 -0.27
N GLY A 67 1.08 -7.52 0.34
CA GLY A 67 0.60 -8.20 1.52
C GLY A 67 1.03 -7.46 2.80
N HIS A 68 0.06 -7.13 3.63
CA HIS A 68 0.29 -6.59 4.96
C HIS A 68 -0.11 -7.64 5.98
N ASN A 69 0.90 -8.33 6.51
CA ASN A 69 0.69 -9.40 7.49
C ASN A 69 0.56 -8.80 8.89
N VAL A 70 -0.48 -9.18 9.60
CA VAL A 70 -0.77 -8.73 10.97
C VAL A 70 -0.89 -9.91 11.92
N GLY A 71 -0.86 -9.64 13.22
CA GLY A 71 -0.76 -10.66 14.25
C GLY A 71 -2.08 -11.25 14.74
N SER A 72 -3.22 -10.73 14.31
CA SER A 72 -4.54 -11.20 14.77
C SER A 72 -5.65 -10.82 13.80
N LYS A 73 -6.81 -11.47 13.94
CA LYS A 73 -8.03 -11.10 13.20
C LYS A 73 -8.48 -9.68 13.53
N GLU A 74 -8.36 -9.28 14.78
CA GLU A 74 -8.72 -7.93 15.24
C GLU A 74 -7.86 -6.87 14.54
N GLU A 75 -6.58 -7.13 14.35
CA GLU A 75 -5.69 -6.21 13.62
C GLU A 75 -6.08 -6.10 12.14
N VAL A 76 -6.52 -7.20 11.52
CA VAL A 76 -7.06 -7.13 10.14
C VAL A 76 -8.23 -6.17 10.09
N ASP A 77 -9.20 -6.32 11.00
CA ASP A 77 -10.37 -5.46 11.06
C ASP A 77 -9.98 -3.99 11.27
N GLU A 78 -9.03 -3.73 12.16
CA GLU A 78 -8.56 -2.36 12.46
C GLU A 78 -7.91 -1.71 11.24
N VAL A 79 -6.99 -2.40 10.57
CA VAL A 79 -6.29 -1.87 9.40
C VAL A 79 -7.27 -1.63 8.26
N MET A 80 -8.19 -2.56 8.02
CA MET A 80 -9.20 -2.41 6.98
C MET A 80 -10.14 -1.23 7.26
N ALA A 81 -10.54 -1.03 8.51
CA ALA A 81 -11.37 0.12 8.91
C ALA A 81 -10.60 1.44 8.72
N ARG A 82 -9.32 1.49 9.07
CA ARG A 82 -8.47 2.66 8.87
C ARG A 82 -8.31 2.98 7.39
N ALA A 83 -8.07 1.96 6.57
CA ALA A 83 -7.96 2.14 5.12
C ALA A 83 -9.25 2.71 4.53
N LYS A 84 -10.40 2.18 4.92
CA LYS A 84 -11.71 2.67 4.48
C LYS A 84 -11.92 4.13 4.88
N LYS A 85 -11.61 4.48 6.12
CA LYS A 85 -11.72 5.86 6.63
C LYS A 85 -10.79 6.81 5.87
N ALA A 86 -9.63 6.33 5.45
CA ALA A 86 -8.65 7.10 4.68
C ALA A 86 -9.03 7.25 3.20
N GLY A 87 -10.08 6.60 2.73
CA GLY A 87 -10.58 6.71 1.37
C GLY A 87 -10.29 5.53 0.46
N ALA A 88 -9.82 4.40 0.99
CA ALA A 88 -9.62 3.19 0.20
C ALA A 88 -10.95 2.60 -0.28
N ALA A 89 -10.90 1.95 -1.44
CA ALA A 89 -12.00 1.13 -1.92
C ALA A 89 -11.84 -0.29 -1.36
N ILE A 90 -12.83 -0.75 -0.60
CA ILE A 90 -12.82 -2.11 -0.05
C ILE A 90 -13.35 -3.06 -1.12
N THR A 91 -12.49 -3.92 -1.65
CA THR A 91 -12.90 -4.88 -2.69
C THR A 91 -13.43 -6.18 -2.07
N VAL A 92 -12.82 -6.61 -0.96
CA VAL A 92 -13.28 -7.77 -0.19
C VAL A 92 -13.21 -7.41 1.30
N PRO A 93 -14.34 -7.36 2.00
CA PRO A 93 -14.33 -7.14 3.44
C PRO A 93 -13.58 -8.24 4.19
N PRO A 94 -13.09 -7.98 5.41
CA PRO A 94 -12.46 -9.03 6.22
C PRO A 94 -13.36 -10.25 6.38
N HIS A 95 -12.79 -11.44 6.17
CA HIS A 95 -13.53 -12.70 6.24
C HIS A 95 -12.59 -13.87 6.56
N ASP A 96 -13.15 -14.94 7.06
CA ASP A 96 -12.41 -16.19 7.24
C ASP A 96 -12.07 -16.80 5.89
N THR A 97 -10.81 -17.19 5.71
CA THR A 97 -10.34 -17.79 4.46
C THR A 97 -10.49 -19.30 4.49
N PHE A 98 -10.50 -19.92 3.30
CA PHE A 98 -10.61 -21.40 3.19
C PHE A 98 -9.39 -22.14 3.76
N TRP A 99 -8.25 -21.44 3.90
CA TRP A 99 -7.00 -22.04 4.39
C TRP A 99 -6.76 -21.80 5.90
N GLY A 100 -7.75 -21.26 6.62
CA GLY A 100 -7.68 -21.10 8.08
C GLY A 100 -7.23 -19.75 8.57
N GLY A 101 -7.03 -18.79 7.69
CA GLY A 101 -6.67 -17.40 8.03
C GLY A 101 -7.85 -16.45 8.02
N TYR A 102 -7.53 -15.16 8.02
CA TYR A 102 -8.51 -14.09 7.99
C TYR A 102 -7.93 -12.92 7.20
N SER A 103 -8.63 -12.44 6.19
CA SER A 103 -8.11 -11.39 5.33
C SER A 103 -9.17 -10.51 4.70
N GLY A 104 -8.74 -9.35 4.23
CA GLY A 104 -9.51 -8.46 3.40
C GLY A 104 -8.63 -7.80 2.37
N TYR A 105 -9.24 -7.19 1.35
CA TYR A 105 -8.55 -6.48 0.29
C TYR A 105 -9.05 -5.05 0.18
N PHE A 106 -8.15 -4.12 -0.08
CA PHE A 106 -8.51 -2.76 -0.45
C PHE A 106 -7.62 -2.25 -1.59
N GLN A 107 -8.12 -1.24 -2.29
CA GLN A 107 -7.32 -0.47 -3.24
C GLN A 107 -7.04 0.91 -2.66
N ASP A 108 -5.80 1.36 -2.82
CA ASP A 108 -5.41 2.71 -2.46
C ASP A 108 -6.02 3.75 -3.42
N PRO A 109 -5.81 5.07 -3.22
CA PRO A 109 -6.38 6.10 -4.10
C PRO A 109 -6.00 5.99 -5.58
N ASP A 110 -4.89 5.33 -5.89
CA ASP A 110 -4.43 5.11 -7.26
C ASP A 110 -4.84 3.74 -7.83
N GLY A 111 -5.54 2.94 -7.03
CA GLY A 111 -6.04 1.62 -7.44
C GLY A 111 -5.08 0.46 -7.13
N HIS A 112 -3.99 0.69 -6.42
CA HIS A 112 -3.07 -0.39 -6.04
C HIS A 112 -3.71 -1.29 -5.01
N LEU A 113 -3.56 -2.61 -5.22
CA LEU A 113 -4.23 -3.63 -4.42
C LEU A 113 -3.38 -4.04 -3.23
N TRP A 114 -4.01 -4.06 -2.05
CA TRP A 114 -3.44 -4.51 -0.79
C TRP A 114 -4.27 -5.65 -0.22
N GLU A 115 -3.59 -6.66 0.32
CA GLU A 115 -4.19 -7.67 1.16
C GLU A 115 -3.76 -7.43 2.61
N VAL A 116 -4.72 -7.31 3.51
CA VAL A 116 -4.46 -7.30 4.95
C VAL A 116 -4.83 -8.66 5.48
N VAL A 117 -3.87 -9.39 6.04
CA VAL A 117 -4.03 -10.81 6.30
C VAL A 117 -3.41 -11.23 7.62
N TRP A 118 -4.14 -12.09 8.33
CA TRP A 118 -3.63 -12.86 9.45
C TRP A 118 -3.55 -14.32 9.04
N ASN A 119 -2.35 -14.87 9.15
CA ASN A 119 -2.09 -16.29 8.93
C ASN A 119 -1.61 -16.88 10.27
N PRO A 120 -2.37 -17.85 10.87
CA PRO A 120 -2.01 -18.40 12.17
C PRO A 120 -0.67 -19.14 12.18
N ASP A 121 -0.18 -19.54 11.01
CA ASP A 121 1.08 -20.26 10.89
C ASP A 121 2.31 -19.36 10.71
N TRP A 122 2.10 -18.04 10.60
CA TRP A 122 3.18 -17.08 10.39
C TRP A 122 3.43 -16.24 11.62
N GLU A 123 4.69 -16.17 12.02
CA GLU A 123 5.15 -15.19 13.02
C GLU A 123 5.41 -13.85 12.34
N ILE A 124 4.99 -12.79 13.00
CA ILE A 124 5.16 -11.43 12.51
C ILE A 124 6.30 -10.73 13.26
#